data_c4395502aef95e6214b6c7c50c141e91
#
_entry.id   c4395502aef95e6214b6c7c50c141e91
#
_cell.length_a   1.000
_cell.length_b   1.000
_cell.length_c   1.000
_cell.angle_alpha   90.00
_cell.angle_beta   90.00
_cell.angle_gamma   90.00
#
_symmetry.space_group_name_H-M   'P 1'
#
loop_
_entity.id
_entity.type
_entity.pdbx_description
1 polymer ?
#
loop_
_entity_poly.entity_id
_entity_poly.type
_entity_poly.pdbx_seq_one_letter_code
_entity_poly.pdbx_strand_id
1 'polypeptide(L)'
;FWSPVHFPNQPATMGVLLDEKHPAFNNFPTDSYSNWQWWDLCINSKSIVVDAINAKPLVSVIDNFVTNHHLTNLFEAKVGEGQLIFSSIDLTTKLSERPVARQLLHSVLLYMNSENFVPSNNITIKNLNALKLEGKQSDFSAKDIYK
;
A
#
# COMPACT_ATOMS: atom_id res chain seq x y z
N PHE A 1 16.71 -6.71 14.19
CA PHE A 1 16.38 -5.30 14.42
C PHE A 1 16.44 -4.56 13.10
N TRP A 2 15.30 -4.05 12.67
CA TRP A 2 15.12 -3.30 11.45
C TRP A 2 15.57 -1.84 11.67
N SER A 3 16.52 -1.35 10.91
CA SER A 3 16.99 0.02 11.02
C SER A 3 17.24 0.63 9.63
N PRO A 4 16.43 1.59 9.18
CA PRO A 4 16.66 2.32 7.94
C PRO A 4 18.00 3.06 7.89
N VAL A 5 18.58 3.37 9.05
CA VAL A 5 19.89 4.04 9.16
C VAL A 5 21.02 3.11 8.73
N HIS A 6 20.95 1.84 9.12
CA HIS A 6 21.98 0.86 8.79
C HIS A 6 21.73 0.18 7.44
N PHE A 7 20.49 0.22 6.97
CA PHE A 7 20.03 -0.44 5.74
C PHE A 7 19.17 0.49 4.91
N PRO A 8 19.74 1.52 4.27
CA PRO A 8 18.98 2.60 3.62
C PRO A 8 18.17 2.15 2.39
N ASN A 9 18.50 1.01 1.79
CA ASN A 9 17.84 0.48 0.59
C ASN A 9 16.81 -0.61 0.91
N GLN A 10 16.30 -0.63 2.12
CA GLN A 10 15.28 -1.60 2.53
C GLN A 10 13.90 -0.95 2.61
N PRO A 11 12.82 -1.75 2.53
CA PRO A 11 11.48 -1.25 2.77
C PRO A 11 11.39 -0.63 4.18
N ALA A 12 10.81 0.56 4.29
CA ALA A 12 10.59 1.24 5.57
C ALA A 12 9.35 0.68 6.30
N THR A 13 9.18 -0.64 6.31
CA THR A 13 8.07 -1.33 6.98
C THR A 13 8.54 -2.60 7.65
N MET A 14 7.84 -3.04 8.68
CA MET A 14 8.03 -4.35 9.31
C MET A 14 7.40 -5.49 8.50
N GLY A 15 6.63 -5.17 7.49
CA GLY A 15 5.96 -6.12 6.61
C GLY A 15 4.59 -5.62 6.15
N VAL A 16 3.91 -6.41 5.34
CA VAL A 16 2.54 -6.15 4.92
C VAL A 16 1.63 -7.30 5.33
N LEU A 17 0.36 -6.97 5.54
CA LEU A 17 -0.72 -7.92 5.79
C LEU A 17 -1.81 -7.70 4.74
N LEU A 18 -2.40 -8.79 4.28
CA LEU A 18 -3.48 -8.78 3.30
C LEU A 18 -4.39 -10.00 3.45
N ASP A 19 -5.56 -9.93 2.86
CA ASP A 19 -6.42 -11.10 2.69
C ASP A 19 -6.08 -11.76 1.35
N GLU A 20 -5.35 -12.85 1.38
CA GLU A 20 -4.92 -13.62 0.20
C GLU A 20 -6.08 -14.13 -0.65
N LYS A 21 -7.28 -14.26 -0.04
CA LYS A 21 -8.50 -14.71 -0.72
C LYS A 21 -9.27 -13.58 -1.38
N HIS A 22 -8.83 -12.33 -1.19
CA HIS A 22 -9.49 -11.19 -1.81
C HIS A 22 -9.39 -11.27 -3.35
N PRO A 23 -10.48 -11.02 -4.10
CA PRO A 23 -10.49 -11.16 -5.56
C PRO A 23 -9.42 -10.36 -6.31
N ALA A 24 -8.93 -9.26 -5.73
CA ALA A 24 -7.82 -8.48 -6.28
C ALA A 24 -6.52 -9.31 -6.42
N PHE A 25 -6.36 -10.39 -5.67
CA PHE A 25 -5.17 -11.25 -5.67
C PHE A 25 -5.37 -12.59 -6.39
N ASN A 26 -6.52 -12.85 -7.02
CA ASN A 26 -6.81 -14.12 -7.69
C ASN A 26 -5.75 -14.51 -8.74
N ASN A 27 -5.12 -13.52 -9.39
CA ASN A 27 -4.05 -13.72 -10.36
C ASN A 27 -2.68 -13.29 -9.84
N PHE A 28 -2.56 -13.10 -8.52
CA PHE A 28 -1.31 -12.78 -7.82
C PHE A 28 -1.17 -13.72 -6.61
N PRO A 29 -0.71 -14.95 -6.82
CA PRO A 29 -0.53 -15.90 -5.73
C PRO A 29 0.37 -15.33 -4.63
N THR A 30 -0.15 -15.24 -3.42
CA THR A 30 0.53 -14.65 -2.28
C THR A 30 0.05 -15.30 -0.99
N ASP A 31 0.82 -15.12 0.08
CA ASP A 31 0.39 -15.43 1.43
C ASP A 31 -0.33 -14.21 2.04
N SER A 32 -0.94 -14.39 3.21
CA SER A 32 -1.59 -13.30 3.96
C SER A 32 -0.61 -12.28 4.57
N TYR A 33 0.67 -12.48 4.37
CA TYR A 33 1.78 -11.65 4.85
C TYR A 33 2.83 -11.46 3.76
N SER A 34 3.77 -10.51 3.99
CA SER A 34 4.88 -10.28 3.06
C SER A 34 5.89 -11.44 3.05
N ASN A 35 6.08 -12.02 1.88
CA ASN A 35 7.19 -12.92 1.56
C ASN A 35 8.17 -12.23 0.61
N TRP A 36 9.15 -12.95 0.03
CA TRP A 36 10.17 -12.38 -0.84
C TRP A 36 9.64 -11.64 -2.07
N GLN A 37 8.50 -12.04 -2.62
CA GLN A 37 7.93 -11.33 -3.77
C GLN A 37 7.50 -9.90 -3.43
N TRP A 38 7.16 -9.61 -2.17
CA TRP A 38 6.78 -8.28 -1.71
C TRP A 38 7.97 -7.31 -1.58
N TRP A 39 9.20 -7.80 -1.64
CA TRP A 39 10.40 -6.97 -1.52
C TRP A 39 10.43 -5.85 -2.57
N ASP A 40 10.34 -6.22 -3.87
CA ASP A 40 10.31 -5.24 -4.96
C ASP A 40 9.14 -4.25 -4.84
N LEU A 41 7.98 -4.74 -4.46
CA LEU A 41 6.78 -3.92 -4.30
C LEU A 41 6.95 -2.91 -3.16
N CYS A 42 7.49 -3.33 -2.02
CA CYS A 42 7.66 -2.48 -0.84
C CYS A 42 8.76 -1.43 -1.02
N ILE A 43 9.91 -1.76 -1.62
CA ILE A 43 10.98 -0.79 -1.86
C ILE A 43 10.60 0.27 -2.91
N ASN A 44 9.64 -0.03 -3.79
CA ASN A 44 9.12 0.88 -4.80
C ASN A 44 7.72 1.40 -4.43
N SER A 45 7.49 1.67 -3.15
CA SER A 45 6.22 2.19 -2.63
C SER A 45 6.44 3.24 -1.56
N LYS A 46 5.36 3.98 -1.27
CA LYS A 46 5.27 4.88 -0.11
C LYS A 46 4.00 4.54 0.66
N SER A 47 4.12 4.30 1.96
CA SER A 47 2.93 4.04 2.77
C SER A 47 2.07 5.28 2.93
N ILE A 48 0.77 5.09 2.92
CA ILE A 48 -0.24 6.13 3.05
C ILE A 48 -0.87 5.99 4.43
N VAL A 49 -0.91 7.08 5.18
CA VAL A 49 -1.64 7.14 6.45
C VAL A 49 -3.13 7.26 6.16
N VAL A 50 -3.93 6.32 6.66
CA VAL A 50 -5.37 6.25 6.42
C VAL A 50 -6.21 6.43 7.68
N ASP A 51 -5.61 6.85 8.79
CA ASP A 51 -6.30 7.08 10.07
C ASP A 51 -7.47 8.07 9.94
N ALA A 52 -7.31 9.09 9.09
CA ALA A 52 -8.32 10.14 8.90
C ALA A 52 -9.37 9.80 7.83
N ILE A 53 -9.24 8.69 7.14
CA ILE A 53 -10.17 8.26 6.08
C ILE A 53 -10.68 6.85 6.35
N ASN A 54 -11.93 6.62 6.00
CA ASN A 54 -12.51 5.27 6.11
C ASN A 54 -12.17 4.44 4.88
N ALA A 55 -10.89 4.26 4.58
CA ALA A 55 -10.43 3.38 3.51
C ALA A 55 -10.20 1.97 4.07
N LYS A 56 -10.65 0.95 3.33
CA LYS A 56 -10.34 -0.45 3.64
C LYS A 56 -9.07 -0.84 2.90
N PRO A 57 -7.96 -1.12 3.61
CA PRO A 57 -6.76 -1.59 2.97
C PRO A 57 -6.97 -2.93 2.25
N LEU A 58 -6.46 -3.06 1.03
CA LEU A 58 -6.19 -4.35 0.39
C LEU A 58 -4.82 -4.86 0.82
N VAL A 59 -3.87 -3.93 1.00
CA VAL A 59 -2.54 -4.20 1.55
C VAL A 59 -2.31 -3.26 2.73
N SER A 60 -2.41 -3.79 3.94
CA SER A 60 -2.05 -3.07 5.17
C SER A 60 -0.55 -3.12 5.38
N VAL A 61 0.04 -2.00 5.75
CA VAL A 61 1.47 -1.89 6.06
C VAL A 61 1.64 -1.86 7.57
N ILE A 62 2.54 -2.69 8.09
CA ILE A 62 2.87 -2.70 9.51
C ILE A 62 3.81 -1.53 9.79
N ASP A 63 3.32 -0.56 10.55
CA ASP A 63 4.09 0.60 10.99
C ASP A 63 5.09 0.22 12.08
N ASN A 64 5.95 1.15 12.42
CA ASN A 64 6.83 1.02 13.56
C ASN A 64 6.04 1.14 14.88
N PHE A 65 6.61 0.65 15.97
CA PHE A 65 5.96 0.62 17.28
C PHE A 65 5.92 1.99 18.00
N VAL A 66 6.52 3.03 17.41
CA VAL A 66 6.53 4.38 17.97
C VAL A 66 5.31 5.18 17.52
N THR A 67 5.02 5.16 16.23
CA THR A 67 3.94 5.93 15.60
C THR A 67 2.64 5.15 15.51
N ASN A 68 2.71 3.86 15.17
CA ASN A 68 1.58 2.93 15.11
C ASN A 68 0.36 3.46 14.34
N HIS A 69 0.60 4.08 13.17
CA HIS A 69 -0.44 4.54 12.28
C HIS A 69 -1.09 3.39 11.50
N HIS A 70 -2.34 3.56 11.09
CA HIS A 70 -2.93 2.71 10.07
C HIS A 70 -2.37 3.09 8.70
N LEU A 71 -1.52 2.22 8.17
CA LEU A 71 -0.84 2.43 6.90
C LEU A 71 -1.35 1.47 5.83
N THR A 72 -1.36 1.92 4.59
CA THR A 72 -1.68 1.09 3.42
C THR A 72 -0.80 1.45 2.23
N ASN A 73 -0.58 0.49 1.34
CA ASN A 73 0.01 0.70 0.03
C ASN A 73 -0.99 0.49 -1.11
N LEU A 74 -2.10 -0.16 -0.82
CA LEU A 74 -3.16 -0.44 -1.79
C LEU A 74 -4.49 -0.45 -1.06
N PHE A 75 -5.47 0.33 -1.53
CA PHE A 75 -6.83 0.29 -1.02
C PHE A 75 -7.86 0.54 -2.11
N GLU A 76 -9.09 0.15 -1.84
CA GLU A 76 -10.24 0.41 -2.69
C GLU A 76 -11.26 1.30 -1.98
N ALA A 77 -12.03 2.06 -2.77
CA ALA A 77 -13.11 2.89 -2.24
C ALA A 77 -14.11 3.28 -3.33
N LYS A 78 -15.31 3.69 -2.88
CA LYS A 78 -16.26 4.46 -3.68
C LYS A 78 -15.98 5.95 -3.53
N VAL A 79 -16.03 6.69 -4.63
CA VAL A 79 -15.87 8.14 -4.65
C VAL A 79 -16.99 8.73 -5.50
N GLY A 80 -18.01 9.30 -4.87
CA GLY A 80 -19.23 9.69 -5.57
C GLY A 80 -19.88 8.47 -6.24
N GLU A 81 -20.16 8.56 -7.53
CA GLU A 81 -20.71 7.44 -8.32
C GLU A 81 -19.64 6.49 -8.86
N GLY A 82 -18.37 6.82 -8.66
CA GLY A 82 -17.26 6.04 -9.19
C GLY A 82 -16.65 5.06 -8.17
N GLN A 83 -15.84 4.17 -8.71
CA GLN A 83 -15.05 3.21 -7.93
C GLN A 83 -13.57 3.45 -8.20
N LEU A 84 -12.74 3.26 -7.18
CA LEU A 84 -11.33 3.57 -7.19
C LEU A 84 -10.52 2.46 -6.55
N ILE A 85 -9.39 2.10 -7.18
CA ILE A 85 -8.25 1.51 -6.49
C ILE A 85 -7.14 2.56 -6.44
N PHE A 86 -6.63 2.81 -5.27
CA PHE A 86 -5.46 3.66 -5.05
C PHE A 86 -4.26 2.79 -4.72
N SER A 87 -3.17 2.98 -5.47
CA SER A 87 -1.90 2.31 -5.23
C SER A 87 -0.78 3.33 -5.04
N SER A 88 -0.01 3.19 -3.98
CA SER A 88 1.26 3.87 -3.79
C SER A 88 2.46 3.01 -4.19
N ILE A 89 2.22 1.75 -4.52
CA ILE A 89 3.21 0.87 -5.13
C ILE A 89 3.42 1.33 -6.57
N ASP A 90 4.66 1.47 -6.99
CA ASP A 90 4.96 1.74 -8.40
C ASP A 90 4.66 0.48 -9.24
N LEU A 91 3.50 0.51 -9.89
CA LEU A 91 3.01 -0.53 -10.78
C LEU A 91 3.12 -0.15 -12.27
N THR A 92 3.93 0.85 -12.60
CA THR A 92 4.00 1.40 -13.97
C THR A 92 5.41 1.45 -14.53
N THR A 93 6.42 1.65 -13.69
CA THR A 93 7.79 1.86 -14.13
C THR A 93 8.55 0.54 -14.29
N LYS A 94 9.28 0.38 -15.39
CA LYS A 94 10.18 -0.74 -15.68
C LYS A 94 9.55 -2.14 -15.52
N LEU A 95 8.30 -2.29 -15.93
CA LEU A 95 7.57 -3.56 -15.76
C LEU A 95 8.21 -4.75 -16.48
N SER A 96 9.04 -4.53 -17.50
CA SER A 96 9.84 -5.58 -18.15
C SER A 96 10.87 -6.21 -17.23
N GLU A 97 11.40 -5.42 -16.28
CA GLU A 97 12.44 -5.82 -15.32
C GLU A 97 11.82 -6.25 -13.96
N ARG A 98 10.55 -5.92 -13.74
CA ARG A 98 9.83 -6.12 -12.49
C ARG A 98 8.63 -7.06 -12.68
N PRO A 99 8.87 -8.37 -12.80
CA PRO A 99 7.79 -9.33 -13.08
C PRO A 99 6.73 -9.39 -12.00
N VAL A 100 7.09 -9.17 -10.74
CA VAL A 100 6.16 -9.18 -9.61
C VAL A 100 5.22 -7.98 -9.67
N ALA A 101 5.74 -6.78 -9.94
CA ALA A 101 4.92 -5.57 -10.11
C ALA A 101 3.95 -5.70 -11.31
N ARG A 102 4.45 -6.27 -12.41
CA ARG A 102 3.64 -6.56 -13.60
C ARG A 102 2.51 -7.55 -13.29
N GLN A 103 2.79 -8.60 -12.51
CA GLN A 103 1.79 -9.59 -12.14
C GLN A 103 0.75 -9.02 -11.19
N LEU A 104 1.15 -8.20 -10.23
CA LEU A 104 0.21 -7.52 -9.34
C LEU A 104 -0.69 -6.54 -10.12
N LEU A 105 -0.10 -5.73 -11.01
CA LEU A 105 -0.87 -4.85 -11.87
C LEU A 105 -1.91 -5.62 -12.69
N HIS A 106 -1.50 -6.73 -13.31
CA HIS A 106 -2.39 -7.59 -14.09
C HIS A 106 -3.56 -8.10 -13.23
N SER A 107 -3.30 -8.60 -12.03
CA SER A 107 -4.32 -9.10 -11.12
C SER A 107 -5.32 -8.00 -10.71
N VAL A 108 -4.81 -6.82 -10.35
CA VAL A 108 -5.64 -5.67 -9.97
C VAL A 108 -6.50 -5.19 -11.13
N LEU A 109 -5.96 -5.11 -12.35
CA LEU A 109 -6.74 -4.68 -13.52
C LEU A 109 -7.84 -5.69 -13.88
N LEU A 110 -7.59 -6.99 -13.77
CA LEU A 110 -8.61 -8.00 -13.95
C LEU A 110 -9.71 -7.89 -12.89
N TYR A 111 -9.34 -7.65 -11.65
CA TYR A 111 -10.30 -7.42 -10.57
C TYR A 111 -11.16 -6.19 -10.84
N MET A 112 -10.55 -5.06 -11.21
CA MET A 112 -11.27 -3.82 -11.53
C MET A 112 -12.26 -3.98 -12.70
N ASN A 113 -12.00 -4.91 -13.61
CA ASN A 113 -12.85 -5.21 -14.75
C ASN A 113 -13.88 -6.33 -14.48
N SER A 114 -13.97 -6.80 -13.26
CA SER A 114 -14.86 -7.88 -12.85
C SER A 114 -16.10 -7.35 -12.11
N GLU A 115 -17.15 -8.16 -12.05
CA GLU A 115 -18.35 -7.88 -11.25
C GLU A 115 -18.06 -7.90 -9.73
N ASN A 116 -16.93 -8.46 -9.32
CA ASN A 116 -16.51 -8.51 -7.93
C ASN A 116 -15.93 -7.18 -7.41
N PHE A 117 -15.65 -6.24 -8.33
CA PHE A 117 -15.16 -4.92 -7.93
C PHE A 117 -16.29 -4.05 -7.39
N VAL A 118 -16.65 -4.28 -6.14
CA VAL A 118 -17.71 -3.54 -5.42
C VAL A 118 -17.15 -3.03 -4.08
N PRO A 119 -16.33 -1.96 -4.09
CA PRO A 119 -15.82 -1.37 -2.86
C PRO A 119 -16.95 -1.01 -1.90
N SER A 120 -16.82 -1.39 -0.65
CA SER A 120 -17.85 -1.12 0.37
C SER A 120 -17.71 0.25 1.04
N ASN A 121 -16.51 0.81 1.04
CA ASN A 121 -16.20 2.04 1.76
C ASN A 121 -16.33 3.27 0.87
N ASN A 122 -17.02 4.30 1.38
CA ASN A 122 -17.13 5.59 0.71
C ASN A 122 -16.08 6.56 1.26
N ILE A 123 -15.36 7.20 0.37
CA ILE A 123 -14.49 8.32 0.70
C ILE A 123 -14.87 9.54 -0.16
N THR A 124 -14.63 10.73 0.37
CA THR A 124 -14.93 11.97 -0.34
C THR A 124 -13.72 12.45 -1.13
N ILE A 125 -13.95 13.29 -2.14
CA ILE A 125 -12.87 13.98 -2.86
C ILE A 125 -12.00 14.79 -1.89
N LYS A 126 -12.60 15.35 -0.83
CA LYS A 126 -11.86 16.05 0.23
C LYS A 126 -10.87 15.11 0.93
N ASN A 127 -11.28 13.89 1.26
CA ASN A 127 -10.40 12.88 1.85
C ASN A 127 -9.23 12.53 0.92
N LEU A 128 -9.49 12.33 -0.38
CA LEU A 128 -8.44 12.07 -1.37
C LEU A 128 -7.45 13.24 -1.49
N ASN A 129 -7.95 14.46 -1.45
CA ASN A 129 -7.10 15.65 -1.51
C ASN A 129 -6.26 15.81 -0.24
N ALA A 130 -6.79 15.43 0.92
CA ALA A 130 -6.05 15.40 2.19
C ALA A 130 -4.86 14.43 2.12
N LEU A 131 -5.03 13.24 1.50
CA LEU A 131 -3.92 12.30 1.30
C LEU A 131 -2.75 12.90 0.52
N LYS A 132 -2.99 13.82 -0.42
CA LYS A 132 -1.93 14.54 -1.15
C LYS A 132 -1.23 15.60 -0.30
N LEU A 133 -1.94 16.18 0.68
CA LEU A 133 -1.43 17.26 1.52
C LEU A 133 -0.64 16.73 2.72
N GLU A 134 -1.03 15.59 3.26
CA GLU A 134 -0.37 14.93 4.39
C GLU A 134 0.90 14.14 4.00
N GLY A 135 1.23 14.10 2.72
CA GLY A 135 2.51 13.63 2.20
C GLY A 135 3.73 14.48 2.62
N LYS A 136 3.65 15.24 3.71
CA LYS A 136 4.82 15.70 4.43
C LYS A 136 5.53 14.46 4.94
N GLN A 137 6.71 14.18 4.37
CA GLN A 137 7.69 13.38 5.08
C GLN A 137 7.67 13.85 6.53
N SER A 138 7.33 12.93 7.44
CA SER A 138 7.66 13.19 8.84
C SER A 138 9.16 13.44 8.83
N ASP A 139 9.58 14.61 9.24
CA ASP A 139 11.01 14.95 9.47
C ASP A 139 11.56 14.14 10.65
N PHE A 140 11.20 12.86 10.71
CA PHE A 140 11.64 11.92 11.70
C PHE A 140 13.08 11.55 11.34
N SER A 141 13.99 12.33 11.84
CA SER A 141 15.42 12.03 11.77
C SER A 141 15.70 10.90 12.75
N ALA A 142 16.42 9.87 12.29
CA ALA A 142 16.92 8.81 13.18
C ALA A 142 17.71 9.32 14.39
N LYS A 143 18.14 10.59 14.38
CA LYS A 143 18.77 11.27 15.52
C LYS A 143 17.82 11.52 16.70
N ASP A 144 16.52 11.47 16.48
CA ASP A 144 15.52 11.75 17.53
C ASP A 144 15.17 10.49 18.34
N ILE A 145 15.58 9.29 17.87
CA ILE A 145 15.37 8.02 18.57
C ILE A 145 16.40 7.79 19.69
N TYR A 146 17.55 8.45 19.60
CA TYR A 146 18.70 8.19 20.49
C TYR A 146 19.03 9.37 21.43
N LYS A 147 18.06 10.25 21.66
CA LYS A 147 18.08 11.21 22.75
C LYS A 147 17.21 10.69 23.89
#